data_aef2ed8f5def0c9de6b615d8c2866dc7
#
_entry.id   aef2ed8f5def0c9de6b615d8c2866dc7
#
_cell.length_a   1.000
_cell.length_b   1.000
_cell.length_c   1.000
_cell.angle_alpha   90.00
_cell.angle_beta   90.00
_cell.angle_gamma   90.00
#
_symmetry.space_group_name_H-M   'P 1'
#
loop_
_entity.id
_entity.type
_entity.pdbx_description
1 polymer ?
#
loop_
_entity_poly.entity_id
_entity_poly.type
_entity_poly.pdbx_seq_one_letter_code
_entity_poly.pdbx_strand_id
1 'polypeptide(L)'
;MRIVDLNILLYAVNSDAAHHGVVRAWWEMAANNEETLGLAWIVLLGFLRLATNPRVFPRPLTSDAAAAKLDTWLSRDNVRVVREKDDHWETLKSLLGRSGIAGNLTTDAHLAALALSHDAVLVSCDSDFARFKGLRWENPLPS
;
A
#
# COMPACT_ATOMS: atom_id res chain seq x y z
N MET A 1 -3.60 10.00 9.08
CA MET A 1 -2.85 9.52 7.89
C MET A 1 -3.26 8.09 7.58
N ARG A 2 -3.36 7.80 6.29
CA ARG A 2 -3.55 6.44 5.79
C ARG A 2 -2.32 6.02 5.01
N ILE A 3 -1.79 4.85 5.32
CA ILE A 3 -0.69 4.24 4.55
C ILE A 3 -1.31 3.19 3.63
N VAL A 4 -0.96 3.24 2.36
CA VAL A 4 -1.63 2.49 1.30
C VAL A 4 -0.76 1.31 0.87
N ASP A 5 -1.36 0.12 0.84
CA ASP A 5 -0.69 -1.09 0.37
C ASP A 5 -0.60 -1.11 -1.16
N LEU A 6 0.31 -1.90 -1.67
CA LEU A 6 0.59 -2.06 -3.10
C LEU A 6 -0.65 -2.46 -3.91
N ASN A 7 -1.49 -3.36 -3.39
CA ASN A 7 -2.68 -3.81 -4.13
C ASN A 7 -3.64 -2.66 -4.47
N ILE A 8 -3.71 -1.63 -3.63
CA ILE A 8 -4.53 -0.45 -3.90
C ILE A 8 -4.06 0.24 -5.18
N LEU A 9 -2.74 0.48 -5.30
CA LEU A 9 -2.18 1.14 -6.48
C LEU A 9 -2.32 0.29 -7.74
N LEU A 10 -2.09 -1.01 -7.62
CA LEU A 10 -2.21 -1.93 -8.75
C LEU A 10 -3.64 -1.99 -9.27
N TYR A 11 -4.64 -2.17 -8.39
CA TYR A 11 -6.05 -2.18 -8.81
C TYR A 11 -6.50 -0.83 -9.35
N ALA A 12 -5.97 0.27 -8.83
CA ALA A 12 -6.32 1.61 -9.32
C ALA A 12 -5.95 1.83 -10.79
N VAL A 13 -4.91 1.16 -11.28
CA VAL A 13 -4.45 1.33 -12.67
C VAL A 13 -4.75 0.14 -13.59
N ASN A 14 -5.01 -1.05 -13.03
CA ASN A 14 -5.24 -2.25 -13.82
C ASN A 14 -6.73 -2.39 -14.17
N SER A 15 -7.12 -1.87 -15.34
CA SER A 15 -8.52 -1.92 -15.78
C SER A 15 -9.03 -3.34 -16.06
N ASP A 16 -8.15 -4.33 -16.14
CA ASP A 16 -8.53 -5.73 -16.31
C ASP A 16 -8.85 -6.43 -14.98
N ALA A 17 -8.54 -5.80 -13.84
CA ALA A 17 -8.82 -6.37 -12.53
C ALA A 17 -10.30 -6.18 -12.13
N ALA A 18 -10.88 -7.21 -11.51
CA ALA A 18 -12.28 -7.17 -11.05
C ALA A 18 -12.54 -6.04 -10.04
N HIS A 19 -11.55 -5.72 -9.22
CA HIS A 19 -11.66 -4.69 -8.18
C HIS A 19 -11.30 -3.28 -8.66
N HIS A 20 -10.97 -3.12 -9.94
CA HIS A 20 -10.49 -1.84 -10.47
C HIS A 20 -11.44 -0.68 -10.20
N GLY A 21 -12.72 -0.82 -10.51
CA GLY A 21 -13.68 0.28 -10.39
C GLY A 21 -13.81 0.80 -8.97
N VAL A 22 -13.96 -0.09 -8.00
CA VAL A 22 -14.13 0.27 -6.58
C VAL A 22 -12.86 0.90 -6.02
N VAL A 23 -11.70 0.26 -6.27
CA VAL A 23 -10.43 0.73 -5.71
C VAL A 23 -9.99 2.04 -6.37
N ARG A 24 -10.17 2.17 -7.68
CA ARG A 24 -9.87 3.44 -8.37
C ARG A 24 -10.71 4.59 -7.81
N ALA A 25 -12.01 4.36 -7.62
CA ALA A 25 -12.88 5.40 -7.05
C ALA A 25 -12.44 5.80 -5.64
N TRP A 26 -12.09 4.81 -4.81
CA TRP A 26 -11.57 5.08 -3.47
C TRP A 26 -10.27 5.90 -3.54
N TRP A 27 -9.32 5.48 -4.40
CA TRP A 27 -8.03 6.17 -4.55
C TRP A 27 -8.21 7.64 -5.00
N GLU A 28 -9.04 7.88 -6.01
CA GLU A 28 -9.29 9.23 -6.52
C GLU A 28 -9.92 10.13 -5.45
N MET A 29 -10.84 9.59 -4.66
CA MET A 29 -11.44 10.33 -3.56
C MET A 29 -10.40 10.63 -2.47
N ALA A 30 -9.62 9.65 -2.06
CA ALA A 30 -8.62 9.80 -1.01
C ALA A 30 -7.49 10.75 -1.44
N ALA A 31 -7.04 10.67 -2.70
CA ALA A 31 -5.98 11.51 -3.23
C ALA A 31 -6.40 12.98 -3.42
N ASN A 32 -7.70 13.26 -3.42
CA ASN A 32 -8.25 14.61 -3.50
C ASN A 32 -8.80 15.13 -2.17
N ASN A 33 -8.54 14.41 -1.08
CA ASN A 33 -8.96 14.77 0.27
C ASN A 33 -7.83 15.52 0.99
N GLU A 34 -8.14 16.10 2.13
CA GLU A 34 -7.16 16.80 2.98
C GLU A 34 -6.30 15.83 3.80
N GLU A 35 -6.77 14.62 4.02
CA GLU A 35 -6.05 13.63 4.81
C GLU A 35 -4.80 13.14 4.09
N THR A 36 -3.70 13.01 4.83
CA THR A 36 -2.42 12.56 4.28
C THR A 36 -2.47 11.08 3.92
N LEU A 37 -2.05 10.78 2.70
CA LEU A 37 -1.80 9.42 2.20
C LEU A 37 -0.29 9.16 2.21
N GLY A 38 0.11 8.06 2.83
CA GLY A 38 1.49 7.64 2.90
C GLY A 38 1.79 6.50 1.94
N LEU A 39 2.84 6.66 1.13
CA LEU A 39 3.35 5.63 0.24
C LEU A 39 4.76 5.23 0.69
N ALA A 40 4.93 3.98 1.10
CA ALA A 40 6.24 3.47 1.49
C ALA A 40 7.08 3.13 0.26
N TRP A 41 8.40 3.20 0.38
CA TRP A 41 9.29 2.84 -0.73
C TRP A 41 9.08 1.44 -1.24
N ILE A 42 8.80 0.47 -0.36
CA ILE A 42 8.52 -0.91 -0.79
C ILE A 42 7.27 -0.98 -1.68
N VAL A 43 6.28 -0.13 -1.45
CA VAL A 43 5.08 -0.03 -2.26
C VAL A 43 5.38 0.63 -3.60
N LEU A 44 6.16 1.71 -3.61
CA LEU A 44 6.55 2.39 -4.85
C LEU A 44 7.37 1.47 -5.76
N LEU A 45 8.35 0.77 -5.18
CA LEU A 45 9.17 -0.19 -5.94
C LEU A 45 8.33 -1.37 -6.43
N GLY A 46 7.44 -1.87 -5.60
CA GLY A 46 6.53 -2.95 -5.98
C GLY A 46 5.62 -2.55 -7.12
N PHE A 47 5.11 -1.32 -7.11
CA PHE A 47 4.29 -0.80 -8.19
C PHE A 47 5.07 -0.77 -9.52
N LEU A 48 6.28 -0.20 -9.51
CA LEU A 48 7.11 -0.15 -10.71
C LEU A 48 7.40 -1.55 -11.27
N ARG A 49 7.68 -2.50 -10.37
CA ARG A 49 8.01 -3.87 -10.76
C ARG A 49 6.80 -4.62 -11.33
N LEU A 50 5.65 -4.55 -10.65
CA LEU A 50 4.50 -5.37 -11.00
C LEU A 50 3.63 -4.75 -12.10
N ALA A 51 3.48 -3.43 -12.15
CA ALA A 51 2.69 -2.76 -13.17
C ALA A 51 3.34 -2.85 -14.57
N THR A 52 4.64 -3.10 -14.64
CA THR A 52 5.38 -3.27 -15.90
C THR A 52 5.59 -4.74 -16.28
N ASN A 53 5.06 -5.67 -15.49
CA ASN A 53 5.26 -7.10 -15.69
C ASN A 53 4.08 -7.70 -16.48
N PRO A 54 4.30 -8.26 -17.69
CA PRO A 54 3.23 -8.86 -18.50
C PRO A 54 2.61 -10.12 -17.86
N ARG A 55 3.26 -10.72 -16.88
CA ARG A 55 2.69 -11.85 -16.12
C ARG A 55 1.66 -11.40 -15.09
N VAL A 56 1.69 -10.13 -14.70
CA VAL A 56 0.77 -9.56 -13.70
C VAL A 56 -0.33 -8.76 -14.38
N PHE A 57 0.04 -7.93 -15.37
CA PHE A 57 -0.88 -7.09 -16.13
C PHE A 57 -1.00 -7.63 -17.55
N PRO A 58 -2.20 -7.97 -18.04
CA PRO A 58 -2.39 -8.32 -19.46
C PRO A 58 -1.94 -7.21 -20.41
N ARG A 59 -2.10 -5.95 -19.96
CA ARG A 59 -1.64 -4.76 -20.67
C ARG A 59 -0.69 -3.98 -19.76
N PRO A 60 0.59 -4.40 -19.67
CA PRO A 60 1.53 -3.78 -18.75
C PRO A 60 1.87 -2.35 -19.17
N LEU A 61 2.19 -1.52 -18.17
CA LEU A 61 2.71 -0.19 -18.41
C LEU A 61 4.17 -0.27 -18.87
N THR A 62 4.59 0.70 -19.67
CA THR A 62 6.03 0.93 -19.88
C THR A 62 6.65 1.47 -18.59
N SER A 63 7.98 1.37 -18.45
CA SER A 63 8.69 1.96 -17.32
C SER A 63 8.41 3.46 -17.20
N ASP A 64 8.40 4.19 -18.33
CA ASP A 64 8.14 5.62 -18.34
C ASP A 64 6.70 5.93 -17.92
N ALA A 65 5.72 5.14 -18.36
CA ALA A 65 4.33 5.33 -17.97
C ALA A 65 4.11 5.05 -16.49
N ALA A 66 4.74 4.02 -15.96
CA ALA A 66 4.65 3.70 -14.53
C ALA A 66 5.28 4.80 -13.67
N ALA A 67 6.47 5.29 -14.07
CA ALA A 67 7.12 6.41 -13.38
C ALA A 67 6.27 7.69 -13.43
N ALA A 68 5.65 7.97 -14.58
CA ALA A 68 4.77 9.13 -14.73
C ALA A 68 3.53 9.04 -13.82
N LYS A 69 2.99 7.84 -13.59
CA LYS A 69 1.91 7.63 -12.62
C LYS A 69 2.35 8.01 -11.21
N LEU A 70 3.51 7.55 -10.80
CA LEU A 70 4.05 7.88 -9.48
C LEU A 70 4.32 9.38 -9.36
N ASP A 71 4.87 10.03 -10.38
CA ASP A 71 5.06 11.48 -10.39
C ASP A 71 3.75 12.22 -10.17
N THR A 72 2.68 11.81 -10.87
CA THR A 72 1.36 12.41 -10.72
C THR A 72 0.83 12.27 -9.30
N TRP A 73 0.92 11.08 -8.73
CA TRP A 73 0.44 10.84 -7.36
C TRP A 73 1.26 11.58 -6.32
N LEU A 74 2.60 11.53 -6.43
CA LEU A 74 3.50 12.18 -5.47
C LEU A 74 3.47 13.72 -5.59
N SER A 75 2.98 14.28 -6.68
CA SER A 75 2.82 15.73 -6.84
C SER A 75 1.63 16.29 -6.07
N ARG A 76 0.72 15.45 -5.59
CA ARG A 76 -0.44 15.90 -4.82
C ARG A 76 0.00 16.32 -3.41
N ASP A 77 -0.61 17.39 -2.89
CA ASP A 77 -0.20 17.99 -1.61
C ASP A 77 -0.35 17.04 -0.43
N ASN A 78 -1.34 16.13 -0.49
CA ASN A 78 -1.63 15.21 0.59
C ASN A 78 -0.96 13.83 0.45
N VAL A 79 -0.23 13.58 -0.64
CA VAL A 79 0.46 12.29 -0.84
C VAL A 79 1.95 12.45 -0.52
N ARG A 80 2.46 11.60 0.36
CA ARG A 80 3.84 11.69 0.85
C ARG A 80 4.50 10.32 0.90
N VAL A 81 5.82 10.32 0.71
CA VAL A 81 6.63 9.12 0.97
C VAL A 81 6.77 8.95 2.48
N VAL A 82 6.47 7.76 2.98
CA VAL A 82 6.58 7.40 4.40
C VAL A 82 7.86 6.62 4.61
N ARG A 83 8.58 6.97 5.67
CA ARG A 83 9.87 6.34 6.00
C ARG A 83 9.81 5.66 7.36
N GLU A 84 10.67 4.66 7.53
CA GLU A 84 10.83 3.97 8.79
C GLU A 84 11.35 4.92 9.87
N LYS A 85 10.83 4.77 11.09
CA LYS A 85 11.35 5.46 12.27
C LYS A 85 12.47 4.63 12.91
N ASP A 86 13.21 5.23 13.83
CA ASP A 86 14.36 4.59 14.47
C ASP A 86 13.99 3.30 15.21
N ASP A 87 12.75 3.18 15.72
CA ASP A 87 12.24 2.01 16.41
C ASP A 87 11.64 0.95 15.50
N HIS A 88 11.78 1.11 14.18
CA HIS A 88 11.09 0.24 13.21
C HIS A 88 11.44 -1.24 13.40
N TRP A 89 12.72 -1.55 13.60
CA TRP A 89 13.14 -2.94 13.79
C TRP A 89 12.47 -3.58 15.01
N GLU A 90 12.43 -2.87 16.13
CA GLU A 90 11.80 -3.37 17.34
C GLU A 90 10.30 -3.61 17.16
N THR A 91 9.62 -2.71 16.46
CA THR A 91 8.20 -2.86 16.14
C THR A 91 7.96 -4.04 15.22
N LEU A 92 8.74 -4.16 14.15
CA LEU A 92 8.65 -5.26 13.20
C LEU A 92 8.90 -6.61 13.89
N LYS A 93 9.97 -6.69 14.67
CA LYS A 93 10.32 -7.90 15.41
C LYS A 93 9.19 -8.33 16.36
N SER A 94 8.59 -7.39 17.04
CA SER A 94 7.45 -7.64 17.94
C SER A 94 6.26 -8.21 17.18
N LEU A 95 5.92 -7.65 16.00
CA LEU A 95 4.82 -8.15 15.18
C LEU A 95 5.07 -9.57 14.68
N LEU A 96 6.27 -9.86 14.21
CA LEU A 96 6.65 -11.19 13.75
C LEU A 96 6.55 -12.22 14.86
N GLY A 97 7.00 -11.86 16.07
CA GLY A 97 6.96 -12.76 17.23
C GLY A 97 5.54 -13.06 17.72
N ARG A 98 4.67 -12.04 17.74
CA ARG A 98 3.29 -12.17 18.24
C ARG A 98 2.38 -12.93 17.29
N SER A 99 2.55 -12.74 16.00
CA SER A 99 1.65 -13.32 15.01
C SER A 99 2.03 -14.76 14.65
N GLY A 100 3.19 -15.22 15.08
CA GLY A 100 3.73 -16.53 14.72
C GLY A 100 3.99 -16.64 13.22
N ILE A 101 4.15 -15.53 12.55
CA ILE A 101 4.20 -15.43 11.10
C ILE A 101 5.63 -15.19 10.66
N ALA A 102 6.10 -16.03 9.75
CA ALA A 102 7.36 -15.84 9.05
C ALA A 102 7.11 -16.04 7.55
N GLY A 103 8.07 -15.69 6.74
CA GLY A 103 8.00 -15.94 5.29
C GLY A 103 7.05 -14.97 4.58
N ASN A 104 5.92 -15.47 4.07
CA ASN A 104 5.03 -14.73 3.18
C ASN A 104 4.45 -13.45 3.77
N LEU A 105 4.38 -13.33 5.10
CA LEU A 105 3.81 -12.15 5.74
C LEU A 105 4.85 -11.16 6.27
N THR A 106 6.13 -11.37 5.96
CA THR A 106 7.21 -10.46 6.39
C THR A 106 7.03 -9.06 5.83
N THR A 107 6.70 -8.92 4.55
CA THR A 107 6.46 -7.63 3.91
C THR A 107 5.20 -6.95 4.49
N ASP A 108 4.15 -7.73 4.76
CA ASP A 108 2.94 -7.22 5.39
C ASP A 108 3.23 -6.72 6.81
N ALA A 109 4.05 -7.46 7.57
CA ALA A 109 4.50 -7.03 8.89
C ALA A 109 5.29 -5.72 8.85
N HIS A 110 6.10 -5.52 7.80
CA HIS A 110 6.82 -4.27 7.59
C HIS A 110 5.85 -3.09 7.39
N LEU A 111 4.84 -3.26 6.55
CA LEU A 111 3.82 -2.21 6.35
C LEU A 111 3.00 -1.96 7.61
N ALA A 112 2.64 -3.03 8.33
CA ALA A 112 1.94 -2.90 9.61
C ALA A 112 2.79 -2.14 10.63
N ALA A 113 4.08 -2.41 10.70
CA ALA A 113 5.02 -1.70 11.59
C ALA A 113 5.11 -0.21 11.23
N LEU A 114 5.15 0.13 9.93
CA LEU A 114 5.12 1.53 9.50
C LEU A 114 3.83 2.21 9.97
N ALA A 115 2.69 1.59 9.76
CA ALA A 115 1.40 2.16 10.15
C ALA A 115 1.33 2.37 11.66
N LEU A 116 1.79 1.41 12.46
CA LEU A 116 1.81 1.54 13.92
C LEU A 116 2.73 2.66 14.38
N SER A 117 3.94 2.74 13.83
CA SER A 117 4.92 3.77 14.20
C SER A 117 4.45 5.19 13.86
N HIS A 118 3.69 5.34 12.80
CA HIS A 118 3.15 6.63 12.36
C HIS A 118 1.74 6.92 12.90
N ASP A 119 1.20 6.04 13.74
CA ASP A 119 -0.19 6.11 14.22
C ASP A 119 -1.17 6.27 13.05
N ALA A 120 -0.95 5.53 11.99
CA ALA A 120 -1.71 5.58 10.76
C ALA A 120 -2.64 4.38 10.60
N VAL A 121 -3.67 4.56 9.78
CA VAL A 121 -4.51 3.45 9.30
C VAL A 121 -3.84 2.84 8.08
N LEU A 122 -3.76 1.52 8.02
CA LEU A 122 -3.30 0.82 6.82
C LEU A 122 -4.52 0.50 5.93
N VAL A 123 -4.41 0.83 4.65
CA VAL A 123 -5.45 0.54 3.66
C VAL A 123 -4.96 -0.56 2.73
N SER A 124 -5.65 -1.68 2.72
CA SER A 124 -5.31 -2.84 1.89
C SER A 124 -6.54 -3.70 1.62
N CYS A 125 -6.57 -4.31 0.45
CA CYS A 125 -7.57 -5.31 0.10
C CYS A 125 -7.24 -6.70 0.66
N ASP A 126 -6.09 -6.87 1.31
CA ASP A 126 -5.62 -8.15 1.84
C ASP A 126 -6.08 -8.34 3.28
N SER A 127 -6.93 -9.34 3.52
CA SER A 127 -7.45 -9.66 4.85
C SER A 127 -6.40 -10.19 5.82
N ASP A 128 -5.21 -10.55 5.36
CA ASP A 128 -4.12 -11.00 6.24
C ASP A 128 -3.71 -9.93 7.26
N PHE A 129 -3.96 -8.65 6.96
CA PHE A 129 -3.67 -7.56 7.90
C PHE A 129 -4.51 -7.61 9.19
N ALA A 130 -5.64 -8.30 9.18
CA ALA A 130 -6.43 -8.53 10.39
C ALA A 130 -5.67 -9.32 11.47
N ARG A 131 -4.60 -10.01 11.11
CA ARG A 131 -3.77 -10.80 12.04
C ARG A 131 -2.90 -9.93 12.95
N PHE A 132 -2.63 -8.69 12.58
CA PHE A 132 -1.73 -7.82 13.35
C PHE A 132 -2.51 -7.06 14.42
N LYS A 133 -2.35 -7.48 15.67
CA LYS A 133 -3.04 -6.85 16.81
C LYS A 133 -2.59 -5.40 16.98
N GLY A 134 -3.55 -4.54 17.24
CA GLY A 134 -3.32 -3.12 17.42
C GLY A 134 -3.27 -2.32 16.14
N LEU A 135 -3.17 -2.99 14.98
CA LEU A 135 -3.20 -2.32 13.70
C LEU A 135 -4.63 -1.89 13.34
N ARG A 136 -4.79 -0.62 12.97
CA ARG A 136 -6.02 -0.15 12.35
C ARG A 136 -5.92 -0.41 10.84
N TRP A 137 -6.79 -1.27 10.35
CA TRP A 137 -6.80 -1.69 8.96
C TRP A 137 -8.17 -1.41 8.34
N GLU A 138 -8.15 -0.86 7.12
CA GLU A 138 -9.34 -0.64 6.30
C GLU A 138 -9.20 -1.36 4.97
N ASN A 139 -10.30 -1.96 4.52
CA ASN A 139 -10.40 -2.55 3.19
C ASN A 139 -11.44 -1.74 2.39
N PRO A 140 -11.07 -1.13 1.26
CA PRO A 140 -12.00 -0.34 0.46
C PRO A 140 -13.04 -1.17 -0.29
N LEU A 141 -12.86 -2.48 -0.36
CA LEU A 141 -13.83 -3.35 -1.02
C LEU A 141 -15.06 -3.55 -0.16
N PRO A 142 -16.27 -3.65 -0.76
CA PRO A 142 -17.47 -3.99 -0.01
C PRO A 142 -17.35 -5.38 0.61
N SER A 143 -17.89 -5.52 1.80
CA SER A 143 -17.88 -6.78 2.53
C SER A 143 -18.96 -7.73 2.01
#